data_7332eacf9ef13f628658e210ed99d01b
#
_entry.id   7332eacf9ef13f628658e210ed99d01b
#
_cell.length_a   1.000
_cell.length_b   1.000
_cell.length_c   1.000
_cell.angle_alpha   90.00
_cell.angle_beta   90.00
_cell.angle_gamma   90.00
#
_symmetry.space_group_name_H-M   'P 1'
#
loop_
_entity.id
_entity.type
_entity.pdbx_description
1 polymer ?
#
loop_
_entity_poly.entity_id
_entity_poly.type
_entity_poly.pdbx_seq_one_letter_code
_entity_poly.pdbx_strand_id
1 'polypeptide(L)'
;GINIERNDDKTDQIALLSFGQLRPPKTWFSIKERALHQINQLHFFAKKSTGQFRVISNKTELEKYIGDRITNHSLTAGMLGLEGAHCLENDLTNLDIFYNEGVRYIGITHFFDNEWGGSAHGINRSGLTENGKELVRRMNDLSITIDLAHASSKVIDDVLSLTLKPV
;
A
#
# COMPACT_ATOMS: atom_id res chain seq x y z
N GLY A 1 -21.05 -8.28 -5.67
CA GLY A 1 -20.18 -8.91 -4.68
C GLY A 1 -19.23 -9.87 -5.39
N ILE A 2 -17.95 -9.66 -5.26
CA ILE A 2 -16.96 -10.65 -5.70
C ILE A 2 -17.08 -11.80 -4.72
N ASN A 3 -17.47 -12.97 -5.21
CA ASN A 3 -17.49 -14.18 -4.40
C ASN A 3 -16.03 -14.61 -4.19
N ILE A 4 -15.45 -14.21 -3.05
CA ILE A 4 -14.07 -14.55 -2.70
C ILE A 4 -14.12 -15.96 -2.11
N GLU A 5 -14.17 -16.96 -2.99
CA GLU A 5 -13.87 -18.32 -2.57
C GLU A 5 -12.42 -18.35 -2.07
N ARG A 6 -12.19 -19.07 -0.99
CA ARG A 6 -10.84 -19.34 -0.47
C ARG A 6 -10.08 -20.13 -1.53
N ASN A 7 -9.34 -19.45 -2.37
CA ASN A 7 -8.62 -20.03 -3.48
C ASN A 7 -7.13 -19.64 -3.37
N ASP A 8 -6.26 -20.62 -3.59
CA ASP A 8 -4.82 -20.41 -3.75
C ASP A 8 -4.44 -19.90 -5.13
N ASP A 9 -5.41 -19.74 -6.02
CA ASP A 9 -5.14 -19.27 -7.37
C ASP A 9 -4.69 -17.80 -7.33
N LYS A 10 -3.38 -17.62 -7.32
CA LYS A 10 -2.70 -16.33 -7.42
C LYS A 10 -2.51 -15.90 -8.88
N THR A 11 -3.33 -16.39 -9.82
CA THR A 11 -3.25 -16.02 -11.23
C THR A 11 -3.40 -14.51 -11.35
N ASP A 12 -2.40 -13.87 -11.94
CA ASP A 12 -2.36 -12.41 -12.13
C ASP A 12 -3.27 -11.99 -13.30
N GLN A 13 -4.58 -11.98 -13.07
CA GLN A 13 -5.56 -11.53 -14.07
C GLN A 13 -5.40 -10.06 -14.45
N ILE A 14 -4.76 -9.26 -13.58
CA ILE A 14 -4.49 -7.83 -13.84
C ILE A 14 -3.40 -7.65 -14.89
N ALA A 15 -2.52 -8.64 -15.08
CA ALA A 15 -1.52 -8.60 -16.16
C ALA A 15 -2.19 -8.50 -17.54
N LEU A 16 -3.22 -9.30 -17.79
CA LEU A 16 -3.99 -9.24 -19.05
C LEU A 16 -4.66 -7.88 -19.24
N LEU A 17 -5.21 -7.31 -18.17
CA LEU A 17 -5.81 -5.98 -18.22
C LEU A 17 -4.78 -4.91 -18.51
N SER A 18 -3.60 -4.97 -17.91
CA SER A 18 -2.50 -4.04 -18.15
C SER A 18 -2.01 -4.08 -19.60
N PHE A 19 -1.94 -5.29 -20.18
CA PHE A 19 -1.63 -5.48 -21.59
C PHE A 19 -2.73 -4.90 -22.48
N GLY A 20 -4.00 -5.24 -22.24
CA GLY A 20 -5.14 -4.75 -23.03
C GLY A 20 -5.32 -3.22 -22.97
N GLN A 21 -4.89 -2.59 -21.89
CA GLN A 21 -4.88 -1.12 -21.73
C GLN A 21 -3.61 -0.45 -22.28
N LEU A 22 -2.73 -1.19 -22.96
CA LEU A 22 -1.46 -0.71 -23.51
C LEU A 22 -0.61 0.05 -22.48
N ARG A 23 -0.65 -0.39 -21.22
CA ARG A 23 0.22 0.18 -20.18
C ARG A 23 1.69 -0.13 -20.47
N PRO A 24 2.65 0.62 -19.90
CA PRO A 24 4.07 0.37 -20.13
C PRO A 24 4.44 -1.10 -19.89
N PRO A 25 5.26 -1.73 -20.77
CA PRO A 25 5.56 -3.17 -20.68
C PRO A 25 6.05 -3.66 -19.32
N LYS A 26 6.79 -2.83 -18.58
CA LYS A 26 7.27 -3.14 -17.23
C LYS A 26 6.12 -3.44 -16.24
N THR A 27 4.92 -2.90 -16.47
CA THR A 27 3.75 -3.13 -15.60
C THR A 27 3.05 -4.45 -15.87
N TRP A 28 3.37 -5.16 -16.94
CA TRP A 28 2.65 -6.38 -17.32
C TRP A 28 2.96 -7.54 -16.39
N PHE A 29 4.20 -7.64 -15.90
CA PHE A 29 4.67 -8.79 -15.13
C PHE A 29 5.15 -8.43 -13.71
N SER A 30 5.14 -7.15 -13.33
CA SER A 30 5.56 -6.69 -12.01
C SER A 30 4.44 -5.93 -11.31
N ILE A 31 4.06 -6.40 -10.14
CA ILE A 31 3.06 -5.74 -9.29
C ILE A 31 3.63 -4.43 -8.75
N LYS A 32 4.92 -4.43 -8.39
CA LYS A 32 5.66 -3.22 -8.01
C LYS A 32 5.56 -2.15 -9.08
N GLU A 33 5.89 -2.49 -10.32
CA GLU A 33 5.88 -1.52 -11.41
C GLU A 33 4.46 -1.02 -11.71
N ARG A 34 3.42 -1.85 -11.51
CA ARG A 34 2.03 -1.40 -11.58
C ARG A 34 1.70 -0.38 -10.50
N ALA A 35 2.10 -0.63 -9.26
CA ALA A 35 1.89 0.30 -8.15
C ALA A 35 2.63 1.62 -8.39
N LEU A 36 3.90 1.56 -8.78
CA LEU A 36 4.69 2.75 -9.13
C LEU A 36 4.08 3.54 -10.30
N HIS A 37 3.55 2.84 -11.31
CA HIS A 37 2.86 3.51 -12.42
C HIS A 37 1.62 4.27 -11.92
N GLN A 38 0.81 3.70 -11.04
CA GLN A 38 -0.36 4.38 -10.47
C GLN A 38 0.03 5.58 -9.61
N ILE A 39 1.07 5.45 -8.78
CA ILE A 39 1.63 6.55 -7.98
C ILE A 39 2.07 7.69 -8.89
N ASN A 40 2.83 7.40 -9.95
CA ASN A 40 3.27 8.40 -10.92
C ASN A 40 2.09 9.11 -11.62
N GLN A 41 1.00 8.38 -11.92
CA GLN A 41 -0.22 8.99 -12.45
C GLN A 41 -0.85 9.98 -11.46
N LEU A 42 -0.91 9.63 -10.17
CA LEU A 42 -1.45 10.53 -9.14
C LEU A 42 -0.59 11.78 -8.97
N HIS A 43 0.73 11.66 -8.95
CA HIS A 43 1.64 12.82 -8.95
C HIS A 43 1.46 13.70 -10.19
N PHE A 44 1.31 13.08 -11.36
CA PHE A 44 1.04 13.81 -12.60
C PHE A 44 -0.29 14.59 -12.52
N PHE A 45 -1.36 13.97 -12.02
CA PHE A 45 -2.65 14.66 -11.84
C PHE A 45 -2.57 15.75 -10.78
N ALA A 46 -1.89 15.51 -9.66
CA ALA A 46 -1.66 16.52 -8.65
C ALA A 46 -0.96 17.76 -9.23
N LYS A 47 0.11 17.55 -10.01
CA LYS A 47 0.81 18.62 -10.72
C LYS A 47 -0.09 19.36 -11.71
N LYS A 48 -0.91 18.64 -12.49
CA LYS A 48 -1.84 19.22 -13.48
C LYS A 48 -3.02 19.96 -12.85
N SER A 49 -3.38 19.64 -11.63
CA SER A 49 -4.50 20.26 -10.92
C SER A 49 -4.26 21.72 -10.53
N THR A 50 -3.05 22.25 -10.77
CA THR A 50 -2.65 23.62 -10.39
C THR A 50 -2.91 23.95 -8.92
N GLY A 51 -2.70 22.94 -8.04
CA GLY A 51 -2.85 23.07 -6.59
C GLY A 51 -4.23 22.72 -6.03
N GLN A 52 -5.18 22.34 -6.87
CA GLN A 52 -6.52 21.89 -6.45
C GLN A 52 -6.50 20.51 -5.78
N PHE A 53 -5.57 19.64 -6.18
CA PHE A 53 -5.33 18.34 -5.58
C PHE A 53 -3.88 18.24 -5.11
N ARG A 54 -3.68 17.77 -3.87
CA ARG A 54 -2.35 17.60 -3.26
C ARG A 54 -2.15 16.18 -2.80
N VAL A 55 -0.96 15.64 -3.02
CA VAL A 55 -0.51 14.42 -2.35
C VAL A 55 0.16 14.83 -1.05
N ILE A 56 -0.30 14.26 0.06
CA ILE A 56 0.21 14.53 1.41
C ILE A 56 1.13 13.39 1.83
N SER A 57 2.35 13.72 2.18
CA SER A 57 3.37 12.74 2.57
C SER A 57 3.97 12.97 3.97
N ASN A 58 3.62 14.07 4.62
CA ASN A 58 4.12 14.39 5.95
C ASN A 58 3.15 15.32 6.72
N LYS A 59 3.41 15.46 8.03
CA LYS A 59 2.59 16.26 8.95
C LYS A 59 2.49 17.73 8.52
N THR A 60 3.59 18.33 8.11
CA THR A 60 3.62 19.76 7.72
C THR A 60 2.72 20.02 6.51
N GLU A 61 2.75 19.13 5.52
CA GLU A 61 1.85 19.22 4.35
C GLU A 61 0.39 19.04 4.74
N LEU A 62 0.10 18.12 5.68
CA LEU A 62 -1.25 17.92 6.19
C LEU A 62 -1.76 19.16 6.92
N GLU A 63 -0.99 19.73 7.83
CA GLU A 63 -1.34 20.95 8.57
C GLU A 63 -1.59 22.12 7.63
N LYS A 64 -0.71 22.28 6.63
CA LYS A 64 -0.89 23.29 5.60
C LYS A 64 -2.18 23.07 4.79
N TYR A 65 -2.45 21.85 4.37
CA TYR A 65 -3.69 21.52 3.65
C TYR A 65 -4.93 21.85 4.48
N ILE A 66 -4.95 21.46 5.77
CA ILE A 66 -6.08 21.74 6.67
C ILE A 66 -6.30 23.26 6.80
N GLY A 67 -5.22 24.02 6.99
CA GLY A 67 -5.31 25.48 7.07
C GLY A 67 -5.83 26.12 5.78
N ASP A 68 -5.27 25.74 4.63
CA ASP A 68 -5.67 26.27 3.33
C ASP A 68 -7.14 25.94 2.99
N ARG A 69 -7.63 24.77 3.42
CA ARG A 69 -8.99 24.31 3.17
C ARG A 69 -10.06 25.12 3.91
N ILE A 70 -9.70 25.79 5.00
CA ILE A 70 -10.64 26.68 5.73
C ILE A 70 -11.18 27.78 4.80
N THR A 71 -10.33 28.31 3.93
CA THR A 71 -10.69 29.38 3.00
C THR A 71 -10.95 28.91 1.57
N ASN A 72 -10.43 27.75 1.21
CA ASN A 72 -10.60 27.14 -0.13
C ASN A 72 -11.25 25.77 -0.03
N HIS A 73 -12.57 25.72 0.00
CA HIS A 73 -13.36 24.47 0.12
C HIS A 73 -13.25 23.53 -1.08
N SER A 74 -12.79 24.01 -2.24
CA SER A 74 -12.56 23.17 -3.44
C SER A 74 -11.27 22.39 -3.40
N LEU A 75 -10.36 22.72 -2.47
CA LEU A 75 -9.09 22.03 -2.32
C LEU A 75 -9.31 20.59 -1.84
N THR A 76 -8.66 19.63 -2.50
CA THR A 76 -8.67 18.21 -2.15
C THR A 76 -7.26 17.72 -1.89
N ALA A 77 -7.14 16.68 -1.07
CA ALA A 77 -5.86 16.00 -0.87
C ALA A 77 -6.06 14.49 -0.69
N GLY A 78 -5.00 13.74 -0.90
CA GLY A 78 -4.95 12.31 -0.63
C GLY A 78 -3.59 11.90 -0.09
N MET A 79 -3.55 10.80 0.64
CA MET A 79 -2.33 10.11 1.05
C MET A 79 -2.17 8.85 0.21
N LEU A 80 -0.92 8.51 -0.13
CA LEU A 80 -0.63 7.29 -0.86
C LEU A 80 -0.52 6.11 0.10
N GLY A 81 -1.23 5.03 -0.22
CA GLY A 81 -1.17 3.77 0.48
C GLY A 81 -1.11 2.57 -0.45
N LEU A 82 -0.65 1.44 0.08
CA LEU A 82 -0.62 0.16 -0.61
C LEU A 82 -1.53 -0.83 0.11
N GLU A 83 -2.53 -1.34 -0.59
CA GLU A 83 -3.46 -2.34 -0.06
C GLU A 83 -2.85 -3.74 -0.20
N GLY A 84 -1.89 -4.04 0.67
CA GLY A 84 -1.13 -5.27 0.75
C GLY A 84 0.32 -5.15 0.30
N ALA A 85 1.22 -5.74 1.12
CA ALA A 85 2.66 -5.70 0.91
C ALA A 85 3.16 -6.66 -0.19
N HIS A 86 2.28 -7.42 -0.84
CA HIS A 86 2.64 -8.28 -1.98
C HIS A 86 3.28 -7.50 -3.15
N CYS A 87 3.01 -6.18 -3.25
CA CYS A 87 3.66 -5.32 -4.22
C CYS A 87 5.15 -5.06 -3.95
N LEU A 88 5.67 -5.44 -2.77
CA LEU A 88 7.09 -5.44 -2.49
C LEU A 88 7.83 -6.60 -3.19
N GLU A 89 7.11 -7.58 -3.76
CA GLU A 89 7.68 -8.71 -4.53
C GLU A 89 8.76 -9.47 -3.74
N ASN A 90 8.51 -9.69 -2.44
CA ASN A 90 9.41 -10.36 -1.49
C ASN A 90 10.82 -9.72 -1.36
N ASP A 91 10.91 -8.44 -1.69
CA ASP A 91 12.14 -7.66 -1.55
C ASP A 91 11.88 -6.42 -0.67
N LEU A 92 12.42 -6.47 0.55
CA LEU A 92 12.23 -5.40 1.54
C LEU A 92 12.83 -4.06 1.09
N THR A 93 13.82 -4.06 0.19
CA THR A 93 14.40 -2.81 -0.34
C THR A 93 13.40 -1.99 -1.16
N ASN A 94 12.37 -2.65 -1.70
CA ASN A 94 11.30 -1.98 -2.42
C ASN A 94 10.44 -1.08 -1.50
N LEU A 95 10.48 -1.30 -0.18
CA LEU A 95 9.80 -0.44 0.79
C LEU A 95 10.35 1.00 0.75
N ASP A 96 11.69 1.13 0.66
CA ASP A 96 12.33 2.44 0.57
C ASP A 96 11.96 3.17 -0.73
N ILE A 97 11.79 2.43 -1.83
CA ILE A 97 11.34 2.99 -3.11
C ILE A 97 9.93 3.59 -2.93
N PHE A 98 8.98 2.83 -2.39
CA PHE A 98 7.62 3.31 -2.16
C PHE A 98 7.56 4.46 -1.16
N TYR A 99 8.37 4.42 -0.10
CA TYR A 99 8.48 5.52 0.85
C TYR A 99 8.93 6.81 0.19
N ASN A 100 9.96 6.75 -0.68
CA ASN A 100 10.48 7.89 -1.42
C ASN A 100 9.46 8.44 -2.43
N GLU A 101 8.59 7.58 -2.98
CA GLU A 101 7.47 7.99 -3.84
C GLU A 101 6.27 8.55 -3.06
N GLY A 102 6.34 8.62 -1.73
CA GLY A 102 5.33 9.27 -0.89
C GLY A 102 4.31 8.34 -0.25
N VAL A 103 4.48 7.02 -0.34
CA VAL A 103 3.62 6.06 0.37
C VAL A 103 3.81 6.21 1.88
N ARG A 104 2.71 6.27 2.64
CA ARG A 104 2.73 6.49 4.09
C ARG A 104 1.91 5.50 4.90
N TYR A 105 1.15 4.62 4.27
CA TYR A 105 0.54 3.46 4.92
C TYR A 105 0.56 2.24 4.01
N ILE A 106 0.71 1.05 4.60
CA ILE A 106 0.81 -0.21 3.87
C ILE A 106 0.08 -1.30 4.66
N GLY A 107 -0.83 -2.02 4.00
CA GLY A 107 -1.40 -3.24 4.51
C GLY A 107 -0.42 -4.41 4.41
N ILE A 108 -0.40 -5.29 5.40
CA ILE A 108 0.47 -6.48 5.37
C ILE A 108 -0.02 -7.46 4.29
N THR A 109 -1.32 -7.68 4.25
CA THR A 109 -1.98 -8.62 3.33
C THR A 109 -3.15 -7.96 2.62
N HIS A 110 -3.66 -8.62 1.57
CA HIS A 110 -4.94 -8.29 0.96
C HIS A 110 -5.82 -9.57 0.93
N PHE A 111 -6.28 -10.06 -0.20
CA PHE A 111 -7.16 -11.22 -0.27
C PHE A 111 -6.49 -12.58 -0.04
N PHE A 112 -5.17 -12.66 -0.17
CA PHE A 112 -4.42 -13.91 -0.08
C PHE A 112 -3.35 -13.82 1.01
N ASP A 113 -3.01 -14.99 1.59
CA ASP A 113 -1.75 -15.12 2.32
C ASP A 113 -0.59 -14.77 1.39
N ASN A 114 0.41 -14.08 1.89
CA ASN A 114 1.59 -13.68 1.12
C ASN A 114 2.89 -13.97 1.89
N GLU A 115 4.01 -13.55 1.35
CA GLU A 115 5.34 -13.77 1.93
C GLU A 115 5.54 -13.09 3.29
N TRP A 116 4.68 -12.13 3.65
CA TRP A 116 4.79 -11.34 4.88
C TRP A 116 3.88 -11.85 6.00
N GLY A 117 2.74 -12.48 5.64
CA GLY A 117 1.82 -12.99 6.65
C GLY A 117 0.51 -13.52 6.08
N GLY A 118 -0.36 -13.93 6.99
CA GLY A 118 -1.68 -14.49 6.68
C GLY A 118 -2.77 -13.44 6.51
N SER A 119 -3.62 -13.64 5.52
CA SER A 119 -4.81 -12.84 5.29
C SER A 119 -6.03 -13.40 6.04
N ALA A 120 -6.95 -12.55 6.45
CA ALA A 120 -8.27 -12.98 6.96
C ALA A 120 -9.07 -13.78 5.92
N HIS A 121 -8.78 -13.59 4.64
CA HIS A 121 -9.40 -14.29 3.50
C HIS A 121 -8.54 -15.45 2.98
N GLY A 122 -7.30 -15.58 3.49
CA GLY A 122 -6.36 -16.61 3.10
C GLY A 122 -6.75 -18.02 3.57
N ILE A 123 -6.03 -19.00 3.09
CA ILE A 123 -6.22 -20.43 3.44
C ILE A 123 -5.61 -20.72 4.81
N ASN A 124 -4.35 -20.33 5.00
CA ASN A 124 -3.58 -20.65 6.21
C ASN A 124 -3.89 -19.71 7.37
N ARG A 125 -4.14 -18.42 7.07
CA ARG A 125 -4.41 -17.39 8.08
C ARG A 125 -3.39 -17.41 9.21
N SER A 126 -2.11 -17.61 8.85
CA SER A 126 -0.99 -17.62 9.78
C SER A 126 -0.75 -16.24 10.40
N GLY A 127 0.18 -16.14 11.34
CA GLY A 127 0.75 -14.88 11.82
C GLY A 127 1.74 -14.31 10.81
N LEU A 128 2.53 -13.33 11.26
CA LEU A 128 3.64 -12.79 10.48
C LEU A 128 4.68 -13.88 10.21
N THR A 129 5.24 -13.87 9.02
CA THR A 129 6.48 -14.61 8.74
C THR A 129 7.67 -13.87 9.38
N GLU A 130 8.86 -14.47 9.37
CA GLU A 130 10.06 -13.75 9.82
C GLU A 130 10.32 -12.50 8.96
N ASN A 131 10.13 -12.61 7.64
CA ASN A 131 10.18 -11.45 6.74
C ASN A 131 9.10 -10.41 7.08
N GLY A 132 7.89 -10.85 7.45
CA GLY A 132 6.81 -9.97 7.89
C GLY A 132 7.14 -9.19 9.16
N LYS A 133 7.80 -9.84 10.12
CA LYS A 133 8.27 -9.16 11.33
C LYS A 133 9.33 -8.10 11.01
N GLU A 134 10.21 -8.38 10.07
CA GLU A 134 11.22 -7.42 9.63
C GLU A 134 10.59 -6.25 8.86
N LEU A 135 9.58 -6.53 8.02
CA LEU A 135 8.78 -5.49 7.37
C LEU A 135 8.14 -4.55 8.40
N VAL A 136 7.51 -5.09 9.45
CA VAL A 136 6.90 -4.29 10.53
C VAL A 136 7.93 -3.38 11.20
N ARG A 137 9.12 -3.90 11.55
CA ARG A 137 10.20 -3.09 12.12
C ARG A 137 10.62 -1.97 11.18
N ARG A 138 10.85 -2.29 9.92
CA ARG A 138 11.28 -1.30 8.93
C ARG A 138 10.21 -0.23 8.67
N MET A 139 8.93 -0.61 8.66
CA MET A 139 7.81 0.35 8.59
C MET A 139 7.80 1.30 9.79
N ASN A 140 8.04 0.79 11.00
CA ASN A 140 8.18 1.63 12.20
C ASN A 140 9.34 2.62 12.07
N ASP A 141 10.53 2.19 11.61
CA ASP A 141 11.69 3.05 11.41
C ASP A 141 11.38 4.19 10.43
N LEU A 142 10.74 3.88 9.32
CA LEU A 142 10.34 4.85 8.29
C LEU A 142 9.10 5.67 8.66
N SER A 143 8.44 5.37 9.80
CA SER A 143 7.15 5.97 10.17
C SER A 143 6.07 5.77 9.10
N ILE A 144 6.04 4.60 8.49
CA ILE A 144 4.94 4.13 7.65
C ILE A 144 3.88 3.52 8.57
N THR A 145 2.63 3.96 8.46
CA THR A 145 1.50 3.39 9.22
C THR A 145 1.20 1.98 8.72
N ILE A 146 1.05 1.05 9.66
CA ILE A 146 0.64 -0.33 9.32
C ILE A 146 -0.87 -0.37 9.23
N ASP A 147 -1.40 -0.75 8.07
CA ASP A 147 -2.82 -0.98 7.88
C ASP A 147 -3.13 -2.46 8.17
N LEU A 148 -4.04 -2.70 9.10
CA LEU A 148 -4.47 -4.04 9.53
C LEU A 148 -5.69 -4.55 8.75
N ALA A 149 -6.18 -3.79 7.77
CA ALA A 149 -7.23 -4.28 6.87
C ALA A 149 -6.79 -5.58 6.20
N HIS A 150 -7.70 -6.53 6.09
CA HIS A 150 -7.47 -7.86 5.52
C HIS A 150 -6.47 -8.76 6.28
N ALA A 151 -5.82 -8.28 7.34
CA ALA A 151 -4.89 -9.08 8.14
C ALA A 151 -5.63 -10.20 8.89
N SER A 152 -5.02 -11.37 9.01
CA SER A 152 -5.53 -12.42 9.89
C SER A 152 -5.47 -11.96 11.35
N SER A 153 -6.28 -12.55 12.24
CA SER A 153 -6.22 -12.24 13.66
C SER A 153 -4.82 -12.45 14.25
N LYS A 154 -4.11 -13.47 13.79
CA LYS A 154 -2.74 -13.74 14.22
C LYS A 154 -1.75 -12.67 13.76
N VAL A 155 -1.89 -12.17 12.51
CA VAL A 155 -1.08 -11.04 12.05
C VAL A 155 -1.37 -9.78 12.87
N ILE A 156 -2.64 -9.52 13.21
CA ILE A 156 -3.01 -8.40 14.07
C ILE A 156 -2.32 -8.51 15.44
N ASP A 157 -2.42 -9.68 16.09
CA ASP A 157 -1.78 -9.92 17.39
C ASP A 157 -0.25 -9.74 17.31
N ASP A 158 0.39 -10.29 16.27
CA ASP A 158 1.83 -10.18 16.06
C ASP A 158 2.25 -8.71 15.82
N VAL A 159 1.52 -7.97 14.97
CA VAL A 159 1.81 -6.55 14.70
C VAL A 159 1.68 -5.74 15.99
N LEU A 160 0.58 -5.90 16.74
CA LEU A 160 0.35 -5.15 17.98
C LEU A 160 1.40 -5.47 19.07
N SER A 161 2.00 -6.65 19.02
CA SER A 161 3.09 -7.02 19.93
C SER A 161 4.45 -6.43 19.55
N LEU A 162 4.63 -6.11 18.26
CA LEU A 162 5.92 -5.64 17.71
C LEU A 162 5.97 -4.13 17.48
N THR A 163 4.83 -3.52 17.15
CA THR A 163 4.81 -2.08 16.81
C THR A 163 4.90 -1.21 18.05
N LEU A 164 5.64 -0.10 17.92
CA LEU A 164 5.73 0.94 18.93
C LEU A 164 4.97 2.21 18.50
N LYS A 165 4.28 2.15 17.39
CA LYS A 165 3.56 3.29 16.77
C LYS A 165 2.10 2.92 16.54
N PRO A 166 1.22 3.91 16.39
CA PRO A 166 -0.17 3.68 15.99
C PRO A 166 -0.26 2.90 14.67
N VAL A 167 -1.29 2.07 14.56
CA VAL A 167 -1.68 1.30 13.36
C VAL A 167 -2.99 1.83 12.82
#